data_74658f4827636478aedad5dfe0237775
#
_entry.id   74658f4827636478aedad5dfe0237775
#
_cell.length_a   1.000
_cell.length_b   1.000
_cell.length_c   1.000
_cell.angle_alpha   90.00
_cell.angle_beta   90.00
_cell.angle_gamma   90.00
#
_symmetry.space_group_name_H-M   'P 1'
#
loop_
_entity.id
_entity.type
_entity.pdbx_description
1 polymer ?
#
loop_
_entity_poly.entity_id
_entity_poly.type
_entity_poly.pdbx_seq_one_letter_code
_entity_poly.pdbx_strand_id
1 'polypeptide(L)'
;MGNKLRYSEAFYSVQGEGRFVGVPSVFLRTFGCNFRCMNFGTDEKRDRWEQHKAGKKHNAEVAELIANDVHKTTKEFNDLPIIHTGCDTYASIYPEFKHFNKQAEVDEVVEHLLSLTPEGKWTMDNGQDIHLIMTGGEPLLAWQRLYIELFEHPRMQDLKNVTFETNTTQHLKDDFYNYLSDQDRFEVTWSCS
;
A
#
# COMPACT_ATOMS: atom_id res chain seq x y z
N MET A 1 1.14 5.70 -23.14
CA MET A 1 1.36 4.69 -22.10
C MET A 1 0.23 4.84 -21.11
N GLY A 2 -0.61 3.84 -20.93
CA GLY A 2 -1.78 3.92 -20.07
C GLY A 2 -1.39 4.22 -18.62
N ASN A 3 -2.20 5.02 -17.97
CA ASN A 3 -2.05 5.41 -16.57
C ASN A 3 -2.53 4.26 -15.67
N LYS A 4 -1.78 3.15 -15.62
CA LYS A 4 -2.13 1.99 -14.79
C LYS A 4 -1.51 2.08 -13.42
N LEU A 5 -2.31 1.95 -12.39
CA LEU A 5 -1.85 1.78 -11.03
C LEU A 5 -1.33 0.34 -10.85
N ARG A 6 -0.16 0.21 -10.20
CA ARG A 6 0.39 -1.10 -9.84
C ARG A 6 0.25 -1.32 -8.34
N TYR A 7 -0.42 -2.41 -7.99
CA TYR A 7 -0.62 -2.78 -6.60
C TYR A 7 -0.45 -4.29 -6.41
N SER A 8 -0.04 -4.70 -5.22
CA SER A 8 0.20 -6.09 -4.87
C SER A 8 -1.08 -6.77 -4.44
N GLU A 9 -1.84 -6.10 -3.58
CA GLU A 9 -3.10 -6.59 -3.06
C GLU A 9 -4.05 -5.45 -2.70
N ALA A 10 -5.32 -5.78 -2.60
CA ALA A 10 -6.32 -4.98 -1.90
C ALA A 10 -7.18 -5.94 -1.07
N PHE A 11 -7.53 -5.54 0.14
CA PHE A 11 -8.30 -6.37 1.07
C PHE A 11 -9.11 -5.53 2.05
N TYR A 12 -10.19 -6.11 2.57
CA TYR A 12 -10.97 -5.53 3.65
C TYR A 12 -10.56 -6.12 4.99
N SER A 13 -10.34 -5.27 5.97
CA SER A 13 -9.97 -5.66 7.33
C SER A 13 -10.34 -4.56 8.33
N VAL A 14 -9.88 -4.72 9.56
CA VAL A 14 -9.96 -3.71 10.61
C VAL A 14 -8.58 -3.07 10.74
N GLN A 15 -8.51 -1.71 10.81
CA GLN A 15 -7.25 -1.03 11.04
C GLN A 15 -6.67 -1.44 12.39
N GLY A 16 -5.43 -1.91 12.39
CA GLY A 16 -4.72 -2.41 13.57
C GLY A 16 -3.87 -1.37 14.31
N GLU A 17 -3.64 -0.19 13.71
CA GLU A 17 -2.65 0.78 14.19
C GLU A 17 -3.17 2.22 14.17
N GLY A 18 -2.50 3.07 14.96
CA GLY A 18 -2.68 4.51 14.92
C GLY A 18 -4.05 4.99 15.38
N ARG A 19 -4.45 6.16 14.86
CA ARG A 19 -5.67 6.89 15.26
C ARG A 19 -6.96 6.10 15.00
N PHE A 20 -6.97 5.24 14.00
CA PHE A 20 -8.17 4.55 13.51
C PHE A 20 -8.21 3.06 13.86
N VAL A 21 -7.48 2.64 14.91
CA VAL A 21 -7.56 1.27 15.43
C VAL A 21 -9.02 0.86 15.66
N GLY A 22 -9.40 -0.31 15.12
CA GLY A 22 -10.75 -0.84 15.25
C GLY A 22 -11.72 -0.40 14.16
N VAL A 23 -11.31 0.50 13.25
CA VAL A 23 -12.18 1.00 12.17
C VAL A 23 -12.15 0.03 10.98
N PRO A 24 -13.33 -0.37 10.45
CA PRO A 24 -13.41 -1.15 9.22
C PRO A 24 -12.76 -0.40 8.05
N SER A 25 -11.87 -1.06 7.33
CA SER A 25 -11.03 -0.41 6.32
C SER A 25 -10.79 -1.30 5.11
N VAL A 26 -10.70 -0.66 3.95
CA VAL A 26 -10.16 -1.28 2.74
C VAL A 26 -8.72 -0.81 2.57
N PHE A 27 -7.81 -1.75 2.40
CA PHE A 27 -6.39 -1.50 2.20
C PHE A 27 -6.05 -1.65 0.72
N LEU A 28 -5.32 -0.69 0.18
CA LEU A 28 -4.70 -0.76 -1.15
C LEU A 28 -3.19 -0.73 -0.99
N ARG A 29 -2.53 -1.87 -1.20
CA ARG A 29 -1.09 -2.04 -1.08
C ARG A 29 -0.41 -1.85 -2.42
N THR A 30 0.22 -0.71 -2.64
CA THR A 30 0.95 -0.41 -3.87
C THR A 30 2.31 -1.10 -3.94
N PHE A 31 2.80 -1.30 -5.16
CA PHE A 31 4.12 -1.91 -5.38
C PHE A 31 5.22 -0.87 -5.49
N GLY A 32 6.35 -1.17 -4.85
CA GLY A 32 7.57 -0.40 -4.89
C GLY A 32 7.85 0.32 -3.58
N CYS A 33 9.12 0.33 -3.19
CA CYS A 33 9.62 1.07 -2.03
C CYS A 33 11.06 1.51 -2.27
N ASN A 34 11.40 2.66 -1.73
CA ASN A 34 12.79 3.14 -1.70
C ASN A 34 13.58 2.61 -0.48
N PHE A 35 12.91 1.89 0.45
CA PHE A 35 13.53 1.19 1.57
C PHE A 35 13.53 -0.32 1.38
N ARG A 36 14.35 -1.02 2.19
CA ARG A 36 14.41 -2.49 2.26
C ARG A 36 14.11 -3.03 3.65
N CYS A 37 14.17 -2.21 4.69
CA CYS A 37 13.87 -2.55 6.09
C CYS A 37 14.47 -3.90 6.53
N MET A 38 15.77 -4.11 6.26
CA MET A 38 16.39 -5.44 6.31
C MET A 38 16.41 -6.06 7.71
N ASN A 39 16.51 -5.24 8.75
CA ASN A 39 16.68 -5.72 10.13
C ASN A 39 15.44 -5.43 11.01
N PHE A 40 14.30 -5.14 10.40
CA PHE A 40 13.07 -5.03 11.16
C PHE A 40 12.76 -6.37 11.84
N GLY A 41 12.40 -6.33 13.13
CA GLY A 41 12.16 -7.55 13.93
C GLY A 41 13.42 -8.26 14.43
N THR A 42 14.61 -7.71 14.27
CA THR A 42 15.88 -8.27 14.80
C THR A 42 16.41 -7.43 15.95
N ASP A 43 17.24 -8.07 16.83
CA ASP A 43 17.95 -7.39 17.92
C ASP A 43 19.23 -6.66 17.47
N GLU A 44 19.57 -6.71 16.18
CA GLU A 44 20.77 -6.08 15.66
C GLU A 44 20.72 -4.56 15.83
N LYS A 45 21.79 -3.98 16.39
CA LYS A 45 21.93 -2.51 16.48
C LYS A 45 21.97 -1.92 15.07
N ARG A 46 20.98 -1.08 14.80
CA ARG A 46 20.75 -0.52 13.47
C ARG A 46 21.70 0.64 13.18
N ASP A 47 22.52 0.50 12.18
CA ASP A 47 22.91 1.65 11.38
C ASP A 47 21.76 1.94 10.42
N ARG A 48 20.80 2.77 10.90
CA ARG A 48 19.51 3.00 10.24
C ARG A 48 19.64 3.44 8.79
N TRP A 49 20.68 4.19 8.47
CA TRP A 49 20.81 4.81 7.16
C TRP A 49 21.34 3.86 6.07
N GLU A 50 22.29 3.01 6.41
CA GLU A 50 22.88 2.06 5.46
C GLU A 50 21.95 0.87 5.13
N GLN A 51 21.13 0.47 6.08
CA GLN A 51 20.28 -0.71 5.99
C GLN A 51 19.01 -0.50 5.15
N HIS A 52 18.55 0.75 5.04
CA HIS A 52 17.29 1.07 4.36
C HIS A 52 17.44 1.44 2.88
N LYS A 53 18.65 1.60 2.35
CA LYS A 53 18.85 1.97 0.95
C LYS A 53 18.34 0.88 -0.01
N ALA A 54 17.39 1.23 -0.87
CA ALA A 54 16.96 0.37 -1.97
C ALA A 54 18.17 -0.05 -2.83
N GLY A 55 18.18 -1.32 -3.28
CA GLY A 55 19.24 -1.87 -4.13
C GLY A 55 20.41 -2.52 -3.38
N LYS A 56 20.49 -2.42 -2.05
CA LYS A 56 21.43 -3.22 -1.25
C LYS A 56 20.87 -4.63 -0.99
N LYS A 57 21.57 -5.46 -0.25
CA LYS A 57 21.28 -6.89 -0.06
C LYS A 57 19.82 -7.17 0.32
N HIS A 58 19.31 -8.32 -0.08
CA HIS A 58 18.07 -8.87 0.45
C HIS A 58 18.22 -9.16 1.95
N ASN A 59 17.12 -9.07 2.69
CA ASN A 59 17.02 -9.71 4.01
C ASN A 59 17.31 -11.19 3.88
N ALA A 60 17.85 -11.81 4.93
CA ALA A 60 18.31 -13.21 4.88
C ALA A 60 17.17 -14.18 4.52
N GLU A 61 15.98 -14.01 5.12
CA GLU A 61 14.82 -14.85 4.83
C GLU A 61 14.35 -14.65 3.38
N VAL A 62 14.27 -13.43 2.88
CA VAL A 62 13.90 -13.15 1.47
C VAL A 62 14.94 -13.71 0.51
N ALA A 63 16.24 -13.63 0.85
CA ALA A 63 17.30 -14.21 0.04
C ALA A 63 17.15 -15.73 -0.05
N GLU A 64 16.76 -16.40 1.02
CA GLU A 64 16.47 -17.83 1.04
C GLU A 64 15.24 -18.18 0.17
N LEU A 65 14.16 -17.41 0.27
CA LEU A 65 12.97 -17.60 -0.59
C LEU A 65 13.33 -17.48 -2.07
N ILE A 66 14.18 -16.53 -2.43
CA ILE A 66 14.64 -16.33 -3.80
C ILE A 66 15.54 -17.49 -4.24
N ALA A 67 16.48 -17.92 -3.39
CA ALA A 67 17.39 -19.02 -3.67
C ALA A 67 16.66 -20.37 -3.87
N ASN A 68 15.54 -20.55 -3.17
CA ASN A 68 14.66 -21.73 -3.30
C ASN A 68 13.58 -21.57 -4.39
N ASP A 69 13.68 -20.57 -5.24
CA ASP A 69 12.74 -20.29 -6.33
C ASP A 69 11.26 -20.13 -5.88
N VAL A 70 11.00 -19.78 -4.63
CA VAL A 70 9.64 -19.62 -4.09
C VAL A 70 8.84 -18.63 -4.93
N HIS A 71 9.47 -17.54 -5.36
CA HIS A 71 8.87 -16.53 -6.25
C HIS A 71 8.47 -17.08 -7.62
N LYS A 72 9.00 -18.23 -8.06
CA LYS A 72 8.63 -18.87 -9.34
C LYS A 72 7.64 -20.02 -9.18
N THR A 73 7.63 -20.65 -8.01
CA THR A 73 6.80 -21.83 -7.74
C THR A 73 5.46 -21.50 -7.10
N THR A 74 5.38 -20.41 -6.34
CA THR A 74 4.14 -19.91 -5.76
C THR A 74 3.28 -19.26 -6.84
N LYS A 75 1.98 -19.56 -6.84
CA LYS A 75 1.04 -19.05 -7.85
C LYS A 75 0.30 -17.80 -7.41
N GLU A 76 -0.15 -17.78 -6.16
CA GLU A 76 -0.96 -16.69 -5.64
C GLU A 76 -0.19 -15.88 -4.58
N PHE A 77 -0.45 -14.58 -4.52
CA PHE A 77 0.19 -13.68 -3.55
C PHE A 77 -0.02 -14.16 -2.11
N ASN A 78 -1.22 -14.62 -1.78
CA ASN A 78 -1.59 -15.06 -0.42
C ASN A 78 -0.96 -16.40 -0.02
N ASP A 79 -0.36 -17.14 -0.95
CA ASP A 79 0.35 -18.40 -0.68
C ASP A 79 1.85 -18.15 -0.41
N LEU A 80 2.30 -16.90 -0.48
CA LEU A 80 3.68 -16.55 -0.18
C LEU A 80 3.98 -16.74 1.32
N PRO A 81 5.16 -17.29 1.66
CA PRO A 81 5.54 -17.50 3.04
C PRO A 81 5.60 -16.22 3.86
N ILE A 82 5.19 -16.29 5.11
CA ILE A 82 5.40 -15.22 6.08
C ILE A 82 6.88 -15.23 6.50
N ILE A 83 7.51 -14.05 6.52
CA ILE A 83 8.85 -13.87 7.05
C ILE A 83 8.77 -13.22 8.44
N HIS A 84 9.78 -13.47 9.27
CA HIS A 84 9.82 -13.02 10.66
C HIS A 84 10.72 -11.81 10.86
N THR A 85 11.65 -11.58 9.93
CA THR A 85 12.59 -10.47 9.96
C THR A 85 12.60 -9.70 8.65
N GLY A 86 12.92 -8.42 8.72
CA GLY A 86 12.90 -7.53 7.56
C GLY A 86 11.51 -6.97 7.27
N CYS A 87 11.24 -6.61 6.04
CA CYS A 87 9.96 -6.06 5.64
C CYS A 87 8.94 -7.18 5.44
N ASP A 88 7.88 -7.20 6.23
CA ASP A 88 6.77 -8.16 6.15
C ASP A 88 6.02 -8.11 4.80
N THR A 89 6.11 -6.97 4.11
CA THR A 89 5.52 -6.77 2.78
C THR A 89 6.55 -6.95 1.65
N TYR A 90 7.52 -7.84 1.84
CA TYR A 90 8.63 -8.06 0.91
C TYR A 90 8.20 -8.26 -0.55
N ALA A 91 7.10 -8.95 -0.78
CA ALA A 91 6.58 -9.20 -2.13
C ALA A 91 6.11 -7.92 -2.85
N SER A 92 5.81 -6.85 -2.09
CA SER A 92 5.48 -5.54 -2.65
C SER A 92 6.69 -4.66 -2.95
N ILE A 93 7.90 -5.09 -2.58
CA ILE A 93 9.11 -4.26 -2.73
C ILE A 93 10.23 -4.91 -3.54
N TYR A 94 10.35 -6.23 -3.51
CA TYR A 94 11.44 -6.92 -4.21
C TYR A 94 11.07 -7.22 -5.66
N PRO A 95 11.93 -6.86 -6.65
CA PRO A 95 11.63 -7.04 -8.08
C PRO A 95 11.36 -8.48 -8.50
N GLU A 96 11.90 -9.45 -7.78
CA GLU A 96 11.72 -10.88 -8.04
C GLU A 96 10.24 -11.29 -7.91
N PHE A 97 9.48 -10.59 -7.05
CA PHE A 97 8.07 -10.84 -6.79
C PHE A 97 7.14 -9.93 -7.62
N LYS A 98 7.68 -9.14 -8.54
CA LYS A 98 6.89 -8.15 -9.31
C LYS A 98 5.72 -8.74 -10.11
N HIS A 99 5.80 -10.02 -10.46
CA HIS A 99 4.76 -10.70 -11.25
C HIS A 99 3.46 -10.97 -10.47
N PHE A 100 3.51 -10.93 -9.12
CA PHE A 100 2.31 -10.97 -8.30
C PHE A 100 1.52 -9.66 -8.34
N ASN A 101 2.13 -8.57 -8.82
CA ASN A 101 1.49 -7.28 -8.81
C ASN A 101 0.54 -7.11 -10.00
N LYS A 102 -0.66 -6.65 -9.70
CA LYS A 102 -1.65 -6.29 -10.70
C LYS A 102 -1.33 -4.91 -11.30
N GLN A 103 -1.67 -4.73 -12.56
CA GLN A 103 -1.67 -3.43 -13.23
C GLN A 103 -3.08 -3.19 -13.77
N ALA A 104 -3.75 -2.19 -13.25
CA ALA A 104 -5.13 -1.90 -13.57
C ALA A 104 -5.33 -0.41 -13.84
N GLU A 105 -6.26 -0.09 -14.73
CA GLU A 105 -6.76 1.27 -14.91
C GLU A 105 -7.51 1.69 -13.64
N VAL A 106 -7.67 3.00 -13.43
CA VAL A 106 -8.30 3.54 -12.22
C VAL A 106 -9.70 2.99 -12.01
N ASP A 107 -10.50 2.88 -13.05
CA ASP A 107 -11.87 2.34 -12.99
C ASP A 107 -11.87 0.90 -12.44
N GLU A 108 -10.96 0.05 -12.92
CA GLU A 108 -10.82 -1.34 -12.45
C GLU A 108 -10.38 -1.40 -10.97
N VAL A 109 -9.52 -0.47 -10.55
CA VAL A 109 -9.09 -0.37 -9.14
C VAL A 109 -10.26 0.04 -8.27
N VAL A 110 -11.03 1.06 -8.66
CA VAL A 110 -12.19 1.53 -7.90
C VAL A 110 -13.24 0.43 -7.76
N GLU A 111 -13.57 -0.27 -8.85
CA GLU A 111 -14.51 -1.40 -8.81
C GLU A 111 -14.02 -2.51 -7.86
N HIS A 112 -12.71 -2.82 -7.91
CA HIS A 112 -12.14 -3.81 -7.00
C HIS A 112 -12.22 -3.36 -5.53
N LEU A 113 -11.86 -2.10 -5.22
CA LEU A 113 -11.95 -1.58 -3.84
C LEU A 113 -13.38 -1.64 -3.32
N LEU A 114 -14.35 -1.21 -4.11
CA LEU A 114 -15.76 -1.23 -3.72
C LEU A 114 -16.31 -2.66 -3.56
N SER A 115 -15.83 -3.61 -4.39
CA SER A 115 -16.23 -5.02 -4.24
C SER A 115 -15.80 -5.64 -2.91
N LEU A 116 -14.80 -5.04 -2.25
CA LEU A 116 -14.31 -5.47 -0.94
C LEU A 116 -15.13 -4.88 0.22
N THR A 117 -15.86 -3.78 0.00
CA THR A 117 -16.73 -3.21 1.03
C THR A 117 -17.98 -4.07 1.22
N PRO A 118 -18.57 -4.15 2.41
CA PRO A 118 -19.74 -5.01 2.66
C PRO A 118 -20.94 -4.72 1.77
N GLU A 119 -21.14 -3.47 1.35
CA GLU A 119 -22.30 -3.02 0.60
C GLU A 119 -21.97 -2.40 -0.77
N GLY A 120 -20.72 -2.53 -1.22
CA GLY A 120 -20.27 -1.94 -2.49
C GLY A 120 -20.19 -0.41 -2.48
N LYS A 121 -20.06 0.21 -1.30
CA LYS A 121 -19.97 1.66 -1.08
C LYS A 121 -19.15 2.01 0.14
N TRP A 122 -18.73 3.28 0.26
CA TRP A 122 -17.85 3.74 1.34
C TRP A 122 -18.59 4.10 2.62
N THR A 123 -19.83 4.52 2.53
CA THR A 123 -20.72 4.72 3.67
C THR A 123 -21.83 3.68 3.65
N MET A 124 -21.90 2.83 4.66
CA MET A 124 -22.91 1.78 4.78
C MET A 124 -24.29 2.36 5.11
N ASP A 125 -25.35 1.57 4.92
CA ASP A 125 -26.74 1.99 5.18
C ASP A 125 -26.98 2.37 6.65
N ASN A 126 -26.21 1.82 7.58
CA ASN A 126 -26.25 2.17 9.00
C ASN A 126 -25.49 3.47 9.34
N GLY A 127 -24.92 4.14 8.36
CA GLY A 127 -24.14 5.38 8.51
C GLY A 127 -22.67 5.17 8.91
N GLN A 128 -22.19 3.93 8.98
CA GLN A 128 -20.80 3.64 9.26
C GLN A 128 -19.93 3.84 8.01
N ASP A 129 -18.88 4.64 8.13
CA ASP A 129 -17.91 4.86 7.07
C ASP A 129 -16.87 3.73 7.01
N ILE A 130 -16.51 3.33 5.80
CA ILE A 130 -15.38 2.45 5.51
C ILE A 130 -14.17 3.33 5.18
N HIS A 131 -13.07 3.12 5.86
CA HIS A 131 -11.84 3.87 5.68
C HIS A 131 -11.02 3.31 4.52
N LEU A 132 -10.40 4.16 3.71
CA LEU A 132 -9.42 3.74 2.71
C LEU A 132 -8.00 3.94 3.23
N ILE A 133 -7.24 2.86 3.28
CA ILE A 133 -5.83 2.86 3.68
C ILE A 133 -4.96 2.67 2.45
N MET A 134 -4.21 3.70 2.10
CA MET A 134 -3.20 3.68 1.04
C MET A 134 -1.88 3.26 1.67
N THR A 135 -1.48 2.02 1.43
CA THR A 135 -0.27 1.42 1.99
C THR A 135 0.58 0.77 0.90
N GLY A 136 1.56 -0.01 1.27
CA GLY A 136 2.34 -0.76 0.31
C GLY A 136 3.79 -0.90 0.72
N GLY A 137 4.69 -0.84 -0.25
CA GLY A 137 6.08 -0.51 -0.02
C GLY A 137 6.18 0.94 0.44
N GLU A 138 6.07 1.89 -0.49
CA GLU A 138 5.90 3.31 -0.21
C GLU A 138 4.82 3.88 -1.15
N PRO A 139 3.63 4.20 -0.65
CA PRO A 139 2.51 4.62 -1.50
C PRO A 139 2.77 5.94 -2.24
N LEU A 140 3.61 6.82 -1.69
CA LEU A 140 3.89 8.11 -2.30
C LEU A 140 5.04 8.09 -3.32
N LEU A 141 5.67 6.92 -3.55
CA LEU A 141 6.85 6.81 -4.40
C LEU A 141 6.57 7.17 -5.88
N ALA A 142 5.41 6.76 -6.44
CA ALA A 142 5.17 6.86 -7.88
C ALA A 142 3.75 7.27 -8.30
N TRP A 143 2.73 7.06 -7.48
CA TRP A 143 1.34 6.98 -7.93
C TRP A 143 0.51 8.22 -7.67
N GLN A 144 1.07 9.29 -7.13
CA GLN A 144 0.36 10.47 -6.63
C GLN A 144 -0.62 11.08 -7.65
N ARG A 145 -0.25 11.13 -8.93
CA ARG A 145 -1.15 11.66 -9.98
C ARG A 145 -2.37 10.75 -10.20
N LEU A 146 -2.17 9.44 -10.17
CA LEU A 146 -3.27 8.48 -10.32
C LEU A 146 -4.20 8.47 -9.12
N TYR A 147 -3.71 8.86 -7.94
CA TYR A 147 -4.57 9.03 -6.77
C TYR A 147 -5.58 10.17 -6.95
N ILE A 148 -5.21 11.25 -7.66
CA ILE A 148 -6.19 12.29 -8.01
C ILE A 148 -7.31 11.70 -8.86
N GLU A 149 -6.97 10.96 -9.93
CA GLU A 149 -7.94 10.30 -10.79
C GLU A 149 -8.82 9.30 -9.99
N LEU A 150 -8.22 8.54 -9.09
CA LEU A 150 -8.91 7.58 -8.22
C LEU A 150 -9.90 8.28 -7.29
N PHE A 151 -9.50 9.35 -6.60
CA PHE A 151 -10.37 10.05 -5.67
C PHE A 151 -11.47 10.85 -6.39
N GLU A 152 -11.22 11.33 -7.61
CA GLU A 152 -12.21 12.04 -8.44
C GLU A 152 -13.19 11.10 -9.15
N HIS A 153 -12.97 9.80 -9.11
CA HIS A 153 -13.89 8.85 -9.71
C HIS A 153 -15.30 8.98 -9.10
N PRO A 154 -16.38 8.95 -9.91
CA PRO A 154 -17.76 9.16 -9.42
C PRO A 154 -18.16 8.24 -8.26
N ARG A 155 -17.67 7.01 -8.23
CA ARG A 155 -17.96 6.03 -7.17
C ARG A 155 -17.09 6.18 -5.91
N MET A 156 -16.22 7.19 -5.86
CA MET A 156 -15.43 7.55 -4.68
C MET A 156 -15.98 8.78 -3.94
N GLN A 157 -17.12 9.31 -4.38
CA GLN A 157 -17.65 10.58 -3.86
C GLN A 157 -18.17 10.51 -2.41
N ASP A 158 -18.56 9.33 -1.95
CA ASP A 158 -18.99 9.07 -0.56
C ASP A 158 -17.85 8.64 0.37
N LEU A 159 -16.61 8.55 -0.13
CA LEU A 159 -15.42 8.31 0.69
C LEU A 159 -15.19 9.48 1.65
N LYS A 160 -15.03 9.19 2.96
CA LYS A 160 -14.85 10.20 4.02
C LYS A 160 -13.47 10.22 4.65
N ASN A 161 -12.74 9.13 4.62
CA ASN A 161 -11.47 9.02 5.32
C ASN A 161 -10.44 8.26 4.49
N VAL A 162 -9.26 8.85 4.35
CA VAL A 162 -8.11 8.25 3.68
C VAL A 162 -6.89 8.34 4.59
N THR A 163 -6.19 7.24 4.80
CA THR A 163 -4.89 7.24 5.47
C THR A 163 -3.80 6.83 4.50
N PHE A 164 -2.70 7.55 4.49
CA PHE A 164 -1.45 7.13 3.86
C PHE A 164 -0.49 6.60 4.94
N GLU A 165 -0.17 5.31 4.85
CA GLU A 165 0.90 4.69 5.66
C GLU A 165 2.21 4.84 4.88
N THR A 166 3.07 5.75 5.32
CA THR A 166 4.24 6.19 4.56
C THR A 166 5.52 6.25 5.41
N ASN A 167 6.65 5.97 4.81
CA ASN A 167 7.97 6.15 5.42
C ASN A 167 8.47 7.61 5.40
N THR A 168 7.62 8.55 4.98
CA THR A 168 7.84 9.99 4.98
C THR A 168 9.04 10.52 4.17
N THR A 169 9.58 9.73 3.26
CA THR A 169 10.75 10.14 2.46
C THR A 169 10.38 10.76 1.11
N GLN A 170 9.10 10.71 0.75
CA GLN A 170 8.63 11.23 -0.52
C GLN A 170 7.96 12.59 -0.34
N HIS A 171 8.37 13.55 -1.16
CA HIS A 171 7.66 14.82 -1.27
C HIS A 171 6.36 14.64 -2.03
N LEU A 172 5.32 15.33 -1.59
CA LEU A 172 4.11 15.46 -2.41
C LEU A 172 4.45 16.28 -3.65
N LYS A 173 3.97 15.82 -4.80
CA LYS A 173 4.04 16.60 -6.04
C LYS A 173 3.06 17.76 -5.98
N ASP A 174 3.38 18.85 -6.62
CA ASP A 174 2.61 20.10 -6.54
C ASP A 174 1.13 19.90 -6.90
N ASP A 175 0.84 19.13 -7.93
CA ASP A 175 -0.53 18.82 -8.37
C ASP A 175 -1.30 18.02 -7.31
N PHE A 176 -0.66 17.03 -6.70
CA PHE A 176 -1.27 16.22 -5.65
C PHE A 176 -1.42 16.99 -4.33
N TYR A 177 -0.41 17.79 -3.95
CA TYR A 177 -0.48 18.66 -2.79
C TYR A 177 -1.63 19.67 -2.90
N ASN A 178 -1.74 20.36 -4.04
CA ASN A 178 -2.80 21.32 -4.27
C ASN A 178 -4.17 20.65 -4.24
N TYR A 179 -4.30 19.49 -4.90
CA TYR A 179 -5.54 18.72 -4.88
C TYR A 179 -5.97 18.38 -3.44
N LEU A 180 -5.07 17.84 -2.61
CA LEU A 180 -5.40 17.49 -1.22
C LEU A 180 -5.70 18.71 -0.35
N SER A 181 -5.13 19.87 -0.68
CA SER A 181 -5.35 21.12 0.07
C SER A 181 -6.67 21.79 -0.30
N ASP A 182 -7.13 21.65 -1.53
CA ASP A 182 -8.31 22.32 -2.06
C ASP A 182 -9.59 21.49 -1.88
N GLN A 183 -9.50 20.17 -1.70
CA GLN A 183 -10.65 19.29 -1.49
C GLN A 183 -11.10 19.32 -0.01
N ASP A 184 -12.40 19.30 0.24
CA ASP A 184 -13.04 19.25 1.57
C ASP A 184 -13.92 18.01 1.79
N ARG A 185 -13.87 17.06 0.87
CA ARG A 185 -14.79 15.93 0.78
C ARG A 185 -14.41 14.77 1.72
N PHE A 186 -13.12 14.55 1.94
CA PHE A 186 -12.61 13.52 2.83
C PHE A 186 -11.43 14.02 3.69
N GLU A 187 -11.31 13.46 4.89
CA GLU A 187 -10.16 13.72 5.78
C GLU A 187 -8.95 12.87 5.32
N VAL A 188 -7.78 13.49 5.25
CA VAL A 188 -6.50 12.82 4.99
C VAL A 188 -5.71 12.69 6.28
N THR A 189 -5.30 11.47 6.61
CA THR A 189 -4.42 11.17 7.74
C THR A 189 -3.08 10.62 7.24
N TRP A 190 -2.00 11.11 7.81
CA TRP A 190 -0.64 10.65 7.56
C TRP A 190 -0.19 9.77 8.72
N SER A 191 -0.06 8.46 8.47
CA SER A 191 0.54 7.50 9.39
C SER A 191 2.02 7.35 9.02
N CYS A 192 2.87 7.98 9.80
CA CYS A 192 4.30 8.09 9.53
C CYS A 192 5.09 7.08 10.36
N SER A 193 5.90 6.24 9.72
CA SER A 193 6.70 5.19 10.35
C SER A 193 8.20 5.28 10.00
#